data_f394ae0b2519594ae94869e013692637
#
_entry.id   f394ae0b2519594ae94869e013692637
#
_cell.length_a   1.000
_cell.length_b   1.000
_cell.length_c   1.000
_cell.angle_alpha   90.00
_cell.angle_beta   90.00
_cell.angle_gamma   90.00
#
_symmetry.space_group_name_H-M   'P 1'
#
loop_
_entity.id
_entity.type
_entity.pdbx_description
1 polymer ?
#
loop_
_entity_poly.entity_id
_entity_poly.type
_entity_poly.pdbx_seq_one_letter_code
_entity_poly.pdbx_strand_id
1 'polypeptide(L)'
;HSWATILVQDVIMPFRDKPFDKDTHLKVLRYSIFGVAVFIFLFSLLFQQNQKIALFFAITAAIFAGGSGAVIIGGLYWRRGTTAAAWTAMIVGAVVSVGGVLVKQIPSGWLFDLSSMGQLKNVLIYIRNINGQEYWGISMGLSALSYVGVSLALKHEPFNMDKLLNRGEYAIEGETKVISETTELGWKIFLMGKEFTRTDRLIYILNYAWTGIWTLVFIIGTVYNISNEVSDASWMAFWKNYIYIQAIIALITIVWFSIGGFKDLRVMMSKLKTDYRDHGDDGWVADQS
;
A
#
# COMPACT_ATOMS: atom_id res chain seq x y z
N HIS A 1 -7.62 15.15 -7.21
CA HIS A 1 -7.55 16.08 -6.08
C HIS A 1 -6.68 15.53 -4.96
N SER A 2 -6.96 14.36 -4.42
CA SER A 2 -6.18 13.73 -3.34
C SER A 2 -4.69 13.58 -3.67
N TRP A 3 -4.34 13.20 -4.89
CA TRP A 3 -2.94 13.10 -5.32
C TRP A 3 -2.22 14.45 -5.29
N ALA A 4 -2.92 15.52 -5.66
CA ALA A 4 -2.33 16.85 -5.63
C ALA A 4 -2.14 17.34 -4.18
N THR A 5 -3.04 17.00 -3.28
CA THR A 5 -2.90 17.31 -1.85
C THR A 5 -1.69 16.58 -1.26
N ILE A 6 -1.55 15.27 -1.51
CA ILE A 6 -0.38 14.47 -1.09
C ILE A 6 0.91 15.06 -1.68
N LEU A 7 0.91 15.43 -2.99
CA LEU A 7 2.08 16.05 -3.61
C LEU A 7 2.48 17.35 -2.91
N VAL A 8 1.52 18.18 -2.52
CA VAL A 8 1.82 19.44 -1.82
C VAL A 8 2.32 19.18 -0.40
N GLN A 9 1.59 18.37 0.39
CA GLN A 9 1.89 18.16 1.81
C GLN A 9 3.09 17.26 2.05
N ASP A 10 3.19 16.14 1.31
CA ASP A 10 4.19 15.11 1.61
C ASP A 10 5.45 15.23 0.75
N VAL A 11 5.39 15.96 -0.38
CA VAL A 11 6.54 16.12 -1.27
C VAL A 11 7.05 17.55 -1.29
N ILE A 12 6.18 18.56 -1.45
CA ILE A 12 6.64 19.95 -1.61
C ILE A 12 6.94 20.59 -0.24
N MET A 13 6.04 20.44 0.74
CA MET A 13 6.18 21.10 2.05
C MET A 13 7.41 20.63 2.85
N PRO A 14 7.80 19.35 2.88
CA PRO A 14 9.00 18.91 3.60
C PRO A 14 10.33 19.49 3.11
N PHE A 15 10.38 20.00 1.87
CA PHE A 15 11.59 20.66 1.33
C PHE A 15 11.62 22.16 1.58
N ARG A 16 10.74 22.67 2.41
CA ARG A 16 10.64 24.10 2.73
C ARG A 16 11.01 24.35 4.17
N ASP A 17 11.64 25.50 4.38
CA ASP A 17 12.00 25.98 5.73
C ASP A 17 10.87 26.80 6.40
N LYS A 18 9.85 27.18 5.64
CA LYS A 18 8.77 28.06 6.12
C LYS A 18 7.41 27.60 5.58
N PRO A 19 6.32 27.77 6.37
CA PRO A 19 4.97 27.49 5.94
C PRO A 19 4.56 28.37 4.73
N PHE A 20 3.57 27.91 3.98
CA PHE A 20 2.95 28.73 2.95
C PHE A 20 1.99 29.74 3.56
N ASP A 21 1.92 30.95 2.99
CA ASP A 21 0.76 31.78 3.19
C ASP A 21 -0.45 31.17 2.46
N LYS A 22 -1.67 31.50 2.95
CA LYS A 22 -2.94 30.93 2.45
C LYS A 22 -3.08 30.99 0.93
N ASP A 23 -2.77 32.15 0.35
CA ASP A 23 -2.95 32.36 -1.10
C ASP A 23 -1.94 31.57 -1.92
N THR A 24 -0.72 31.47 -1.45
CA THR A 24 0.34 30.68 -2.08
C THR A 24 0.02 29.18 -1.98
N HIS A 25 -0.45 28.70 -0.81
CA HIS A 25 -0.85 27.32 -0.64
C HIS A 25 -1.95 26.91 -1.62
N LEU A 26 -3.00 27.75 -1.75
CA LEU A 26 -4.08 27.50 -2.70
C LEU A 26 -3.62 27.53 -4.16
N LYS A 27 -2.68 28.43 -4.52
CA LYS A 27 -2.09 28.46 -5.86
C LYS A 27 -1.29 27.19 -6.15
N VAL A 28 -0.42 26.79 -5.23
CA VAL A 28 0.40 25.57 -5.38
C VAL A 28 -0.51 24.34 -5.51
N LEU A 29 -1.57 24.24 -4.69
CA LEU A 29 -2.54 23.15 -4.77
C LEU A 29 -3.25 23.11 -6.14
N ARG A 30 -3.68 24.27 -6.68
CA ARG A 30 -4.32 24.35 -8.01
C ARG A 30 -3.38 23.94 -9.12
N TYR A 31 -2.11 24.41 -9.10
CA TYR A 31 -1.11 23.99 -10.08
C TYR A 31 -0.78 22.52 -9.97
N SER A 32 -0.74 21.98 -8.76
CA SER A 32 -0.53 20.54 -8.54
C SER A 32 -1.68 19.71 -9.09
N ILE A 33 -2.93 20.13 -8.89
CA ILE A 33 -4.11 19.47 -9.48
C ILE A 33 -4.01 19.47 -11.01
N PHE A 34 -3.68 20.62 -11.60
CA PHE A 34 -3.52 20.74 -13.05
C PHE A 34 -2.37 19.87 -13.57
N GLY A 35 -1.22 19.91 -12.89
CA GLY A 35 -0.05 19.09 -13.24
C GLY A 35 -0.36 17.59 -13.20
N VAL A 36 -1.04 17.10 -12.16
CA VAL A 36 -1.49 15.72 -12.06
C VAL A 36 -2.47 15.35 -13.18
N ALA A 37 -3.41 16.25 -13.52
CA ALA A 37 -4.35 16.02 -14.62
C ALA A 37 -3.65 15.90 -15.97
N VAL A 38 -2.69 16.79 -16.26
CA VAL A 38 -1.86 16.74 -17.47
C VAL A 38 -1.03 15.46 -17.50
N PHE A 39 -0.42 15.08 -16.38
CA PHE A 39 0.35 13.83 -16.30
C PHE A 39 -0.53 12.60 -16.61
N ILE A 40 -1.70 12.51 -16.00
CA ILE A 40 -2.63 11.38 -16.25
C ILE A 40 -3.07 11.35 -17.70
N PHE A 41 -3.36 12.51 -18.30
CA PHE A 41 -3.75 12.63 -19.70
C PHE A 41 -2.64 12.15 -20.63
N LEU A 42 -1.43 12.66 -20.47
CA LEU A 42 -0.26 12.26 -21.27
C LEU A 42 0.07 10.78 -21.08
N PHE A 43 0.05 10.30 -19.85
CA PHE A 43 0.25 8.88 -19.55
C PHE A 43 -0.79 8.00 -20.26
N SER A 44 -2.06 8.38 -20.22
CA SER A 44 -3.14 7.65 -20.90
C SER A 44 -3.00 7.60 -22.40
N LEU A 45 -2.44 8.65 -23.02
CA LEU A 45 -2.20 8.70 -24.45
C LEU A 45 -0.97 7.87 -24.89
N LEU A 46 0.08 7.89 -24.09
CA LEU A 46 1.36 7.30 -24.46
C LEU A 46 1.49 5.83 -24.03
N PHE A 47 0.79 5.46 -22.97
CA PHE A 47 0.91 4.13 -22.39
C PHE A 47 0.00 3.14 -23.12
N GLN A 48 0.59 2.11 -23.73
CA GLN A 48 -0.12 1.02 -24.35
C GLN A 48 -0.26 -0.15 -23.38
N GLN A 49 -1.48 -0.57 -23.12
CA GLN A 49 -1.74 -1.72 -22.26
C GLN A 49 -1.57 -3.03 -23.02
N ASN A 50 -0.44 -3.69 -22.84
CA ASN A 50 -0.10 -4.95 -23.49
C ASN A 50 -0.46 -6.20 -22.66
N GLN A 51 -1.09 -6.02 -21.51
CA GLN A 51 -1.39 -7.09 -20.56
C GLN A 51 -2.87 -7.09 -20.17
N LYS A 52 -3.31 -8.21 -19.58
CA LYS A 52 -4.63 -8.26 -18.90
C LYS A 52 -4.66 -7.22 -17.78
N ILE A 53 -5.79 -6.52 -17.64
CA ILE A 53 -5.97 -5.41 -16.68
C ILE A 53 -5.52 -5.79 -15.26
N ALA A 54 -5.90 -6.97 -14.77
CA ALA A 54 -5.52 -7.42 -13.42
C ALA A 54 -4.00 -7.56 -13.24
N LEU A 55 -3.30 -8.04 -14.26
CA LEU A 55 -1.83 -8.18 -14.23
C LEU A 55 -1.13 -6.81 -14.30
N PHE A 56 -1.70 -5.89 -15.06
CA PHE A 56 -1.22 -4.51 -15.11
C PHE A 56 -1.33 -3.83 -13.74
N PHE A 57 -2.48 -3.97 -13.06
CA PHE A 57 -2.63 -3.45 -11.70
C PHE A 57 -1.67 -4.09 -10.70
N ALA A 58 -1.40 -5.39 -10.81
CA ALA A 58 -0.43 -6.05 -9.94
C ALA A 58 0.98 -5.46 -10.09
N ILE A 59 1.44 -5.23 -11.33
CA ILE A 59 2.76 -4.64 -11.57
C ILE A 59 2.82 -3.18 -11.10
N THR A 60 1.78 -2.38 -11.39
CA THR A 60 1.74 -0.98 -10.94
C THR A 60 1.66 -0.86 -9.42
N ALA A 61 0.90 -1.72 -8.76
CA ALA A 61 0.87 -1.78 -7.29
C ALA A 61 2.24 -2.14 -6.69
N ALA A 62 3.03 -2.96 -7.39
CA ALA A 62 4.36 -3.35 -6.93
C ALA A 62 5.36 -2.17 -6.89
N ILE A 63 5.12 -1.08 -7.62
CA ILE A 63 5.97 0.13 -7.56
C ILE A 63 6.04 0.66 -6.13
N PHE A 64 4.91 0.67 -5.43
CA PHE A 64 4.84 1.09 -4.04
C PHE A 64 4.88 -0.11 -3.06
N ALA A 65 3.96 -1.04 -3.22
CA ALA A 65 3.79 -2.17 -2.29
C ALA A 65 4.99 -3.12 -2.28
N GLY A 66 5.77 -3.18 -3.37
CA GLY A 66 6.97 -4.00 -3.45
C GLY A 66 7.99 -3.67 -2.35
N GLY A 67 8.21 -2.38 -2.07
CA GLY A 67 9.15 -1.94 -1.03
C GLY A 67 8.52 -1.69 0.32
N SER A 68 7.30 -1.15 0.35
CA SER A 68 6.64 -0.68 1.58
C SER A 68 6.37 -1.79 2.60
N GLY A 69 6.06 -3.01 2.15
CA GLY A 69 5.83 -4.13 3.05
C GLY A 69 7.03 -4.44 3.94
N ALA A 70 8.22 -4.50 3.36
CA ALA A 70 9.46 -4.73 4.10
C ALA A 70 9.77 -3.57 5.07
N VAL A 71 9.53 -2.32 4.64
CA VAL A 71 9.76 -1.12 5.45
C VAL A 71 8.80 -1.06 6.63
N ILE A 72 7.50 -1.30 6.42
CA ILE A 72 6.49 -1.25 7.48
C ILE A 72 6.73 -2.36 8.50
N ILE A 73 6.87 -3.61 8.04
CA ILE A 73 7.08 -4.75 8.93
C ILE A 73 8.42 -4.61 9.66
N GLY A 74 9.50 -4.32 8.93
CA GLY A 74 10.82 -4.16 9.51
C GLY A 74 10.90 -2.95 10.45
N GLY A 75 10.28 -1.82 10.10
CA GLY A 75 10.26 -0.62 10.94
C GLY A 75 9.48 -0.78 12.24
N LEU A 76 8.37 -1.54 12.22
CA LEU A 76 7.52 -1.73 13.40
C LEU A 76 7.97 -2.88 14.32
N TYR A 77 8.64 -3.90 13.78
CA TYR A 77 8.92 -5.12 14.54
C TYR A 77 10.41 -5.44 14.69
N TRP A 78 11.29 -4.78 13.96
CA TRP A 78 12.70 -5.10 13.97
C TRP A 78 13.61 -3.93 14.41
N ARG A 79 14.15 -4.02 15.61
CA ARG A 79 15.00 -2.98 16.24
C ARG A 79 16.26 -2.63 15.44
N ARG A 80 16.70 -3.48 14.51
CA ARG A 80 17.87 -3.24 13.65
C ARG A 80 17.55 -2.53 12.35
N GLY A 81 16.28 -2.24 12.09
CA GLY A 81 15.86 -1.48 10.92
C GLY A 81 16.53 -0.10 10.87
N THR A 82 17.00 0.31 9.69
CA THR A 82 17.64 1.60 9.49
C THR A 82 16.90 2.42 8.44
N THR A 83 16.96 3.74 8.55
CA THR A 83 16.42 4.65 7.54
C THR A 83 17.02 4.40 6.15
N ALA A 84 18.35 4.15 6.09
CA ALA A 84 19.02 3.82 4.83
C ALA A 84 18.50 2.53 4.20
N ALA A 85 18.23 1.50 5.03
CA ALA A 85 17.62 0.25 4.55
C ALA A 85 16.19 0.46 4.05
N ALA A 86 15.40 1.32 4.72
CA ALA A 86 14.06 1.66 4.30
C ALA A 86 14.07 2.33 2.91
N TRP A 87 14.90 3.34 2.72
CA TRP A 87 15.08 3.98 1.43
C TRP A 87 15.56 3.00 0.35
N THR A 88 16.53 2.15 0.67
CA THR A 88 17.04 1.14 -0.27
C THR A 88 15.95 0.18 -0.71
N ALA A 89 15.15 -0.34 0.23
CA ALA A 89 14.04 -1.25 -0.08
C ALA A 89 12.98 -0.58 -0.99
N MET A 90 12.59 0.66 -0.68
CA MET A 90 11.64 1.43 -1.47
C MET A 90 12.17 1.69 -2.89
N ILE A 91 13.43 2.11 -3.02
CA ILE A 91 14.06 2.38 -4.32
C ILE A 91 14.18 1.08 -5.12
N VAL A 92 14.64 -0.01 -4.52
CA VAL A 92 14.76 -1.32 -5.20
C VAL A 92 13.39 -1.79 -5.67
N GLY A 93 12.36 -1.74 -4.83
CA GLY A 93 10.99 -2.09 -5.21
C GLY A 93 10.47 -1.25 -6.37
N ALA A 94 10.65 0.05 -6.31
CA ALA A 94 10.22 0.97 -7.38
C ALA A 94 10.99 0.72 -8.69
N VAL A 95 12.32 0.65 -8.64
CA VAL A 95 13.17 0.45 -9.83
C VAL A 95 12.89 -0.89 -10.49
N VAL A 96 12.78 -1.97 -9.73
CA VAL A 96 12.45 -3.29 -10.27
C VAL A 96 11.07 -3.24 -10.93
N SER A 97 10.06 -2.68 -10.27
CA SER A 97 8.69 -2.65 -10.79
C SER A 97 8.56 -1.75 -12.02
N VAL A 98 9.12 -0.53 -11.98
CA VAL A 98 9.12 0.38 -13.13
C VAL A 98 9.90 -0.22 -14.29
N GLY A 99 11.07 -0.82 -14.02
CA GLY A 99 11.86 -1.52 -15.02
C GLY A 99 11.06 -2.63 -15.69
N GLY A 100 10.31 -3.42 -14.94
CA GLY A 100 9.43 -4.46 -15.48
C GLY A 100 8.32 -3.91 -16.38
N VAL A 101 7.69 -2.82 -15.95
CA VAL A 101 6.66 -2.14 -16.76
C VAL A 101 7.27 -1.65 -18.09
N LEU A 102 8.43 -1.01 -18.03
CA LEU A 102 9.10 -0.48 -19.22
C LEU A 102 9.54 -1.60 -20.18
N VAL A 103 10.14 -2.67 -19.67
CA VAL A 103 10.55 -3.81 -20.50
C VAL A 103 9.37 -4.44 -21.22
N LYS A 104 8.21 -4.50 -20.57
CA LYS A 104 6.98 -5.03 -21.18
C LYS A 104 6.40 -4.13 -22.28
N GLN A 105 6.73 -2.84 -22.29
CA GLN A 105 6.34 -1.89 -23.34
C GLN A 105 7.25 -1.96 -24.57
N ILE A 106 8.45 -2.57 -24.48
CA ILE A 106 9.36 -2.68 -25.62
C ILE A 106 8.72 -3.56 -26.71
N PRO A 107 8.57 -3.07 -27.97
CA PRO A 107 8.07 -3.88 -29.06
C PRO A 107 8.94 -5.11 -29.31
N SER A 108 8.33 -6.24 -29.66
CA SER A 108 9.07 -7.51 -29.87
C SER A 108 10.14 -7.40 -30.95
N GLY A 109 9.90 -6.60 -32.01
CA GLY A 109 10.85 -6.37 -33.10
C GLY A 109 12.17 -5.79 -32.59
N TRP A 110 12.12 -4.82 -31.72
CA TRP A 110 13.31 -4.19 -31.12
C TRP A 110 14.15 -5.14 -30.27
N LEU A 111 13.51 -6.11 -29.61
CA LEU A 111 14.22 -7.13 -28.84
C LEU A 111 14.98 -8.12 -29.75
N PHE A 112 14.54 -8.31 -31.00
CA PHE A 112 15.25 -9.14 -31.98
C PHE A 112 16.46 -8.39 -32.55
N ASP A 113 16.39 -7.07 -32.73
CA ASP A 113 17.52 -6.24 -33.22
C ASP A 113 18.65 -6.10 -32.19
N LEU A 114 18.40 -6.37 -30.92
CA LEU A 114 19.41 -6.41 -29.85
C LEU A 114 20.25 -7.70 -29.89
N SER A 115 20.45 -8.29 -31.08
CA SER A 115 21.25 -9.52 -31.29
C SER A 115 22.71 -9.41 -30.81
N SER A 116 23.25 -8.19 -30.73
CA SER A 116 24.60 -7.93 -30.20
C SER A 116 24.75 -7.97 -28.69
N MET A 117 23.64 -8.01 -27.93
CA MET A 117 23.64 -7.91 -26.45
C MET A 117 23.62 -9.26 -25.71
N GLY A 118 23.78 -10.39 -26.41
CA GLY A 118 24.00 -11.73 -25.83
C GLY A 118 23.08 -12.08 -24.64
N GLN A 119 23.64 -12.17 -23.45
CA GLN A 119 22.90 -12.55 -22.24
C GLN A 119 21.80 -11.55 -21.82
N LEU A 120 21.99 -10.26 -22.08
CA LEU A 120 21.00 -9.22 -21.72
C LEU A 120 19.68 -9.44 -22.47
N LYS A 121 19.73 -9.86 -23.74
CA LYS A 121 18.54 -10.22 -24.51
C LYS A 121 17.72 -11.32 -23.84
N ASN A 122 18.39 -12.36 -23.36
CA ASN A 122 17.72 -13.48 -22.68
C ASN A 122 17.04 -13.03 -21.39
N VAL A 123 17.70 -12.16 -20.61
CA VAL A 123 17.12 -11.56 -19.40
C VAL A 123 15.90 -10.70 -19.73
N LEU A 124 15.97 -9.85 -20.77
CA LEU A 124 14.84 -9.01 -21.17
C LEU A 124 13.65 -9.84 -21.67
N ILE A 125 13.90 -10.91 -22.42
CA ILE A 125 12.86 -11.86 -22.87
C ILE A 125 12.24 -12.57 -21.66
N TYR A 126 13.06 -13.01 -20.71
CA TYR A 126 12.57 -13.63 -19.48
C TYR A 126 11.68 -12.69 -18.68
N ILE A 127 12.12 -11.44 -18.40
CA ILE A 127 11.34 -10.40 -17.69
C ILE A 127 10.03 -10.13 -18.41
N ARG A 128 10.03 -10.09 -19.75
CA ARG A 128 8.81 -9.86 -20.54
C ARG A 128 7.79 -10.98 -20.38
N ASN A 129 8.25 -12.23 -20.22
CA ASN A 129 7.39 -13.41 -20.14
C ASN A 129 6.86 -13.68 -18.73
N ILE A 130 7.51 -13.14 -17.69
CA ILE A 130 7.03 -13.25 -16.31
C ILE A 130 5.65 -12.60 -16.18
N ASN A 131 4.70 -13.27 -15.52
CA ASN A 131 3.40 -12.67 -15.26
C ASN A 131 3.48 -11.58 -14.17
N GLY A 132 2.43 -10.74 -14.08
CA GLY A 132 2.43 -9.60 -13.15
C GLY A 132 2.51 -10.00 -11.68
N GLN A 133 1.93 -11.15 -11.31
CA GLN A 133 1.94 -11.64 -9.92
C GLN A 133 3.33 -12.15 -9.52
N GLU A 134 3.97 -12.93 -10.37
CA GLU A 134 5.35 -13.37 -10.17
C GLU A 134 6.29 -12.18 -10.06
N TYR A 135 6.10 -11.18 -10.94
CA TYR A 135 6.91 -9.97 -10.93
C TYR A 135 6.77 -9.19 -9.63
N TRP A 136 5.55 -9.10 -9.11
CA TRP A 136 5.28 -8.50 -7.79
C TRP A 136 5.99 -9.26 -6.68
N GLY A 137 5.90 -10.61 -6.67
CA GLY A 137 6.62 -11.45 -5.71
C GLY A 137 8.13 -11.25 -5.75
N ILE A 138 8.73 -11.17 -6.94
CA ILE A 138 10.17 -10.90 -7.13
C ILE A 138 10.53 -9.52 -6.58
N SER A 139 9.75 -8.48 -6.90
CA SER A 139 9.97 -7.12 -6.40
C SER A 139 9.93 -7.05 -4.87
N MET A 140 8.93 -7.70 -4.25
CA MET A 140 8.82 -7.78 -2.79
C MET A 140 10.00 -8.54 -2.18
N GLY A 141 10.39 -9.66 -2.76
CA GLY A 141 11.52 -10.46 -2.28
C GLY A 141 12.85 -9.70 -2.33
N LEU A 142 13.15 -9.04 -3.45
CA LEU A 142 14.35 -8.23 -3.61
C LEU A 142 14.37 -7.03 -2.65
N SER A 143 13.22 -6.38 -2.46
CA SER A 143 13.09 -5.28 -1.51
C SER A 143 13.31 -5.73 -0.07
N ALA A 144 12.72 -6.86 0.33
CA ALA A 144 12.92 -7.42 1.66
C ALA A 144 14.39 -7.84 1.90
N LEU A 145 15.01 -8.49 0.92
CA LEU A 145 16.43 -8.85 0.99
C LEU A 145 17.33 -7.62 1.09
N SER A 146 17.06 -6.57 0.32
CA SER A 146 17.83 -5.32 0.38
C SER A 146 17.63 -4.61 1.73
N TYR A 147 16.41 -4.59 2.26
CA TYR A 147 16.13 -4.05 3.60
C TYR A 147 16.95 -4.76 4.68
N VAL A 148 16.87 -6.09 4.71
CA VAL A 148 17.59 -6.92 5.68
C VAL A 148 19.11 -6.78 5.49
N GLY A 149 19.59 -6.89 4.25
CA GLY A 149 21.03 -6.83 3.93
C GLY A 149 21.65 -5.50 4.34
N VAL A 150 21.03 -4.37 3.99
CA VAL A 150 21.53 -3.03 4.36
C VAL A 150 21.43 -2.78 5.87
N SER A 151 20.33 -3.23 6.51
CA SER A 151 20.20 -3.13 7.97
C SER A 151 21.24 -3.93 8.74
N LEU A 152 21.68 -5.07 8.22
CA LEU A 152 22.73 -5.88 8.82
C LEU A 152 24.14 -5.36 8.53
N ALA A 153 24.36 -4.78 7.35
CA ALA A 153 25.66 -4.27 6.92
C ALA A 153 26.03 -2.95 7.60
N LEU A 154 25.05 -2.11 7.91
CA LEU A 154 25.29 -0.82 8.57
C LEU A 154 25.40 -0.99 10.10
N LYS A 155 26.47 -0.47 10.67
CA LYS A 155 26.61 -0.32 12.11
C LYS A 155 25.76 0.87 12.55
N HIS A 156 24.79 0.65 13.41
CA HIS A 156 23.97 1.70 14.00
C HIS A 156 23.51 1.27 15.40
N GLU A 157 23.14 2.23 16.22
CA GLU A 157 22.50 1.96 17.49
C GLU A 157 21.09 1.38 17.25
N PRO A 158 20.66 0.39 18.05
CA PRO A 158 19.31 -0.18 17.92
C PRO A 158 18.27 0.93 18.07
N PHE A 159 17.31 0.96 17.16
CA PHE A 159 16.23 1.93 17.18
C PHE A 159 15.39 1.80 18.46
N ASN A 160 15.07 2.93 19.08
CA ASN A 160 14.25 2.95 20.29
C ASN A 160 12.77 2.72 19.94
N MET A 161 12.36 1.45 19.96
CA MET A 161 10.98 1.04 19.68
C MET A 161 9.99 1.54 20.73
N ASP A 162 10.45 1.78 21.96
CA ASP A 162 9.57 2.24 23.04
C ASP A 162 9.19 3.70 22.84
N LYS A 163 10.11 4.51 22.28
CA LYS A 163 9.82 5.88 21.82
C LYS A 163 8.80 5.89 20.67
N LEU A 164 8.99 5.01 19.67
CA LEU A 164 8.08 4.91 18.52
C LEU A 164 6.67 4.50 18.93
N LEU A 165 6.56 3.58 19.88
CA LEU A 165 5.30 2.98 20.31
C LEU A 165 4.71 3.65 21.56
N ASN A 166 5.27 4.80 21.97
CA ASN A 166 4.87 5.56 23.15
C ASN A 166 4.75 4.68 24.40
N ARG A 167 5.77 3.83 24.68
CA ARG A 167 5.78 2.86 25.77
C ARG A 167 6.77 3.27 26.87
N GLY A 168 6.52 2.83 28.11
CA GLY A 168 7.41 3.07 29.25
C GLY A 168 7.56 4.56 29.55
N GLU A 169 8.80 5.08 29.51
CA GLU A 169 9.13 6.49 29.76
C GLU A 169 8.52 7.46 28.73
N TYR A 170 8.18 6.96 27.53
CA TYR A 170 7.60 7.74 26.45
C TYR A 170 6.07 7.63 26.37
N ALA A 171 5.44 7.02 27.37
CA ALA A 171 3.98 6.89 27.40
C ALA A 171 3.32 8.27 27.55
N ILE A 172 2.35 8.57 26.69
CA ILE A 172 1.60 9.83 26.76
C ILE A 172 0.66 9.77 27.98
N GLU A 173 0.73 10.77 28.83
CA GLU A 173 -0.15 10.89 29.99
C GLU A 173 -1.61 10.92 29.55
N GLY A 174 -2.39 9.92 29.95
CA GLY A 174 -3.78 9.73 29.54
C GLY A 174 -4.02 8.53 28.62
N GLU A 175 -3.07 8.13 27.77
CA GLU A 175 -3.18 6.91 26.96
C GLU A 175 -2.79 5.64 27.71
N THR A 176 -2.01 5.77 28.78
CA THR A 176 -1.51 4.65 29.58
C THR A 176 -2.62 3.79 30.18
N LYS A 177 -3.78 4.37 30.47
CA LYS A 177 -4.92 3.61 30.99
C LYS A 177 -5.60 2.75 29.93
N VAL A 178 -5.65 3.23 28.68
CA VAL A 178 -6.25 2.50 27.57
C VAL A 178 -5.35 1.33 27.14
N ILE A 179 -4.03 1.57 27.08
CA ILE A 179 -3.04 0.56 26.67
C ILE A 179 -2.83 -0.50 27.75
N SER A 180 -2.86 -0.13 29.05
CA SER A 180 -2.69 -1.09 30.13
C SER A 180 -3.90 -2.02 30.33
N GLU A 181 -5.11 -1.60 29.96
CA GLU A 181 -6.30 -2.44 29.99
C GLU A 181 -6.39 -3.37 28.74
N THR A 182 -5.66 -3.05 27.66
CA THR A 182 -5.67 -3.84 26.40
C THR A 182 -4.45 -4.73 26.22
N THR A 183 -3.39 -4.58 27.04
CA THR A 183 -2.16 -5.39 26.91
C THR A 183 -2.29 -6.74 27.61
N GLU A 184 -3.36 -7.48 27.37
CA GLU A 184 -3.40 -8.89 27.69
C GLU A 184 -2.81 -9.67 26.51
N LEU A 185 -1.54 -10.13 26.65
CA LEU A 185 -0.87 -10.95 25.65
C LEU A 185 -1.60 -12.28 25.42
N GLY A 186 -1.59 -12.74 24.16
CA GLY A 186 -2.10 -14.04 23.75
C GLY A 186 -3.44 -13.97 23.03
N TRP A 187 -4.23 -15.01 23.14
CA TRP A 187 -5.55 -15.10 22.48
C TRP A 187 -6.50 -13.95 22.81
N LYS A 188 -6.26 -13.23 23.90
CA LYS A 188 -7.03 -12.05 24.31
C LYS A 188 -6.81 -10.82 23.42
N ILE A 189 -5.76 -10.79 22.56
CA ILE A 189 -5.60 -9.78 21.51
C ILE A 189 -6.78 -9.78 20.54
N PHE A 190 -7.39 -10.94 20.32
CA PHE A 190 -8.60 -11.08 19.53
C PHE A 190 -9.89 -10.74 20.30
N LEU A 191 -9.80 -10.49 21.61
CA LEU A 191 -10.93 -10.08 22.43
C LEU A 191 -11.08 -8.56 22.34
N MET A 192 -12.18 -8.16 21.72
CA MET A 192 -12.60 -6.78 21.58
C MET A 192 -12.78 -6.12 22.95
N GLY A 193 -12.20 -4.95 23.17
CA GLY A 193 -12.34 -4.15 24.37
C GLY A 193 -13.79 -3.72 24.66
N LYS A 194 -14.00 -3.08 25.80
CA LYS A 194 -15.33 -2.57 26.22
C LYS A 194 -15.86 -1.45 25.32
N GLU A 195 -15.00 -0.80 24.59
CA GLU A 195 -15.25 0.28 23.61
C GLU A 195 -16.01 -0.17 22.35
N PHE A 196 -15.93 -1.48 22.01
CA PHE A 196 -16.61 -2.01 20.83
C PHE A 196 -18.13 -2.13 21.07
N THR A 197 -18.91 -1.46 20.22
CA THR A 197 -20.35 -1.68 20.16
C THR A 197 -20.67 -3.09 19.64
N ARG A 198 -21.93 -3.53 19.78
CA ARG A 198 -22.33 -4.85 19.25
C ARG A 198 -22.15 -4.94 17.72
N THR A 199 -22.39 -3.84 17.02
CA THR A 199 -22.20 -3.75 15.57
C THR A 199 -20.73 -3.84 15.20
N ASP A 200 -19.85 -3.13 15.91
CA ASP A 200 -18.41 -3.16 15.67
C ASP A 200 -17.84 -4.57 15.89
N ARG A 201 -18.30 -5.25 16.92
CA ARG A 201 -17.93 -6.66 17.19
C ARG A 201 -18.35 -7.59 16.06
N LEU A 202 -19.56 -7.42 15.55
CA LEU A 202 -20.06 -8.22 14.44
C LEU A 202 -19.21 -8.00 13.18
N ILE A 203 -18.94 -6.76 12.83
CA ILE A 203 -18.11 -6.40 11.68
C ILE A 203 -16.70 -6.97 11.83
N TYR A 204 -16.11 -6.84 13.00
CA TYR A 204 -14.79 -7.38 13.31
C TYR A 204 -14.73 -8.90 13.14
N ILE A 205 -15.68 -9.62 13.73
CA ILE A 205 -15.76 -11.09 13.64
C ILE A 205 -15.96 -11.52 12.17
N LEU A 206 -16.86 -10.86 11.45
CA LEU A 206 -17.12 -11.17 10.04
C LEU A 206 -15.89 -10.96 9.17
N ASN A 207 -15.12 -9.91 9.41
CA ASN A 207 -13.89 -9.63 8.67
C ASN A 207 -12.81 -10.71 8.90
N TYR A 208 -12.59 -11.10 10.15
CA TYR A 208 -11.64 -12.19 10.46
C TYR A 208 -12.12 -13.56 9.99
N ALA A 209 -13.41 -13.86 10.16
CA ALA A 209 -14.00 -15.09 9.64
C ALA A 209 -13.85 -15.17 8.11
N TRP A 210 -14.12 -14.08 7.39
CA TRP A 210 -13.93 -13.99 5.96
C TRP A 210 -12.48 -14.25 5.55
N THR A 211 -11.53 -13.59 6.20
CA THR A 211 -10.09 -13.80 5.96
C THR A 211 -9.68 -15.24 6.27
N GLY A 212 -10.15 -15.78 7.39
CA GLY A 212 -9.87 -17.16 7.79
C GLY A 212 -10.42 -18.19 6.80
N ILE A 213 -11.66 -18.01 6.33
CA ILE A 213 -12.28 -18.89 5.32
C ILE A 213 -11.43 -18.90 4.04
N TRP A 214 -11.07 -17.72 3.51
CA TRP A 214 -10.27 -17.66 2.28
C TRP A 214 -8.85 -18.17 2.46
N THR A 215 -8.26 -18.00 3.64
CA THR A 215 -6.96 -18.61 3.97
C THR A 215 -7.05 -20.15 3.96
N LEU A 216 -8.10 -20.71 4.55
CA LEU A 216 -8.34 -22.15 4.51
C LEU A 216 -8.60 -22.65 3.08
N VAL A 217 -9.42 -21.96 2.30
CA VAL A 217 -9.65 -22.28 0.88
C VAL A 217 -8.35 -22.27 0.10
N PHE A 218 -7.49 -21.28 0.35
CA PHE A 218 -6.17 -21.21 -0.29
C PHE A 218 -5.28 -22.39 0.11
N ILE A 219 -5.15 -22.70 1.39
CA ILE A 219 -4.29 -23.80 1.87
C ILE A 219 -4.81 -25.14 1.31
N ILE A 220 -6.10 -25.43 1.49
CA ILE A 220 -6.71 -26.68 1.05
C ILE A 220 -6.63 -26.80 -0.48
N GLY A 221 -6.96 -25.71 -1.20
CA GLY A 221 -6.89 -25.68 -2.65
C GLY A 221 -5.47 -25.88 -3.18
N THR A 222 -4.47 -25.28 -2.53
CA THR A 222 -3.06 -25.46 -2.87
C THR A 222 -2.59 -26.90 -2.66
N VAL A 223 -2.87 -27.49 -1.48
CA VAL A 223 -2.53 -28.88 -1.18
C VAL A 223 -3.23 -29.83 -2.17
N TYR A 224 -4.50 -29.60 -2.46
CA TYR A 224 -5.25 -30.39 -3.43
C TYR A 224 -4.64 -30.30 -4.84
N ASN A 225 -4.29 -29.10 -5.31
CA ASN A 225 -3.71 -28.87 -6.64
C ASN A 225 -2.30 -29.46 -6.78
N ILE A 226 -1.50 -29.49 -5.70
CA ILE A 226 -0.18 -30.15 -5.71
C ILE A 226 -0.34 -31.67 -5.80
N SER A 227 -1.37 -32.22 -5.16
CA SER A 227 -1.59 -33.67 -5.07
C SER A 227 -2.40 -34.26 -6.25
N ASN A 228 -3.08 -33.40 -7.03
CA ASN A 228 -3.97 -33.83 -8.10
C ASN A 228 -3.81 -32.93 -9.33
N GLU A 229 -3.98 -33.50 -10.51
CA GLU A 229 -4.14 -32.71 -11.74
C GLU A 229 -5.52 -32.08 -11.79
N VAL A 230 -5.59 -30.78 -11.62
CA VAL A 230 -6.85 -30.01 -11.65
C VAL A 230 -7.11 -29.54 -13.08
N SER A 231 -8.24 -29.93 -13.65
CA SER A 231 -8.61 -29.52 -15.01
C SER A 231 -8.92 -28.01 -15.10
N ASP A 232 -8.69 -27.44 -16.29
CA ASP A 232 -9.05 -26.05 -16.60
C ASP A 232 -10.53 -25.75 -16.34
N ALA A 233 -11.41 -26.73 -16.62
CA ALA A 233 -12.83 -26.61 -16.36
C ALA A 233 -13.15 -26.43 -14.86
N SER A 234 -12.43 -27.15 -13.99
CA SER A 234 -12.58 -27.01 -12.53
C SER A 234 -12.08 -25.65 -12.05
N TRP A 235 -10.95 -25.17 -12.58
CA TRP A 235 -10.45 -23.83 -12.32
C TRP A 235 -11.42 -22.74 -12.78
N MET A 236 -11.99 -22.87 -13.97
CA MET A 236 -12.98 -21.92 -14.46
C MET A 236 -14.24 -21.91 -13.58
N ALA A 237 -14.71 -23.07 -13.13
CA ALA A 237 -15.87 -23.17 -12.24
C ALA A 237 -15.58 -22.52 -10.87
N PHE A 238 -14.41 -22.76 -10.31
CA PHE A 238 -13.96 -22.11 -9.05
C PHE A 238 -13.98 -20.58 -9.18
N TRP A 239 -13.29 -20.04 -10.20
CA TRP A 239 -13.21 -18.59 -10.41
C TRP A 239 -14.56 -17.95 -10.73
N LYS A 240 -15.41 -18.64 -11.48
CA LYS A 240 -16.77 -18.18 -11.75
C LYS A 240 -17.57 -18.01 -10.44
N ASN A 241 -17.56 -19.03 -9.59
CA ASN A 241 -18.26 -18.97 -8.29
C ASN A 241 -17.66 -17.89 -7.38
N TYR A 242 -16.33 -17.79 -7.32
CA TYR A 242 -15.65 -16.72 -6.59
C TYR A 242 -16.10 -15.33 -7.02
N ILE A 243 -16.15 -15.06 -8.33
CA ILE A 243 -16.57 -13.76 -8.87
C ILE A 243 -18.03 -13.46 -8.49
N TYR A 244 -18.94 -14.44 -8.56
CA TYR A 244 -20.32 -14.22 -8.12
C TYR A 244 -20.44 -13.89 -6.63
N ILE A 245 -19.71 -14.60 -5.78
CA ILE A 245 -19.68 -14.32 -4.34
C ILE A 245 -19.18 -12.89 -4.11
N GLN A 246 -18.06 -12.51 -4.74
CA GLN A 246 -17.49 -11.17 -4.62
C GLN A 246 -18.43 -10.08 -5.16
N ALA A 247 -19.13 -10.33 -6.26
CA ALA A 247 -20.09 -9.39 -6.82
C ALA A 247 -21.27 -9.11 -5.87
N ILE A 248 -21.80 -10.17 -5.23
CA ILE A 248 -22.89 -10.03 -4.25
C ILE A 248 -22.40 -9.22 -3.04
N ILE A 249 -21.21 -9.53 -2.50
CA ILE A 249 -20.66 -8.81 -1.37
C ILE A 249 -20.36 -7.36 -1.74
N ALA A 250 -19.81 -7.12 -2.93
CA ALA A 250 -19.55 -5.77 -3.42
C ALA A 250 -20.84 -4.95 -3.50
N LEU A 251 -21.94 -5.53 -3.99
CA LEU A 251 -23.22 -4.86 -4.06
C LEU A 251 -23.74 -4.46 -2.68
N ILE A 252 -23.69 -5.38 -1.71
CA ILE A 252 -24.08 -5.11 -0.32
C ILE A 252 -23.21 -4.00 0.28
N THR A 253 -21.90 -4.06 0.07
CA THR A 253 -20.93 -3.08 0.58
C THR A 253 -21.15 -1.70 -0.04
N ILE A 254 -21.41 -1.62 -1.34
CA ILE A 254 -21.69 -0.36 -2.04
C ILE A 254 -22.93 0.32 -1.44
N VAL A 255 -24.00 -0.43 -1.24
CA VAL A 255 -25.24 0.12 -0.64
C VAL A 255 -24.97 0.62 0.78
N TRP A 256 -24.30 -0.18 1.59
CA TRP A 256 -23.96 0.19 2.97
C TRP A 256 -23.07 1.44 3.05
N PHE A 257 -22.00 1.49 2.28
CA PHE A 257 -21.10 2.65 2.24
C PHE A 257 -21.77 3.89 1.65
N SER A 258 -22.68 3.73 0.70
CA SER A 258 -23.44 4.86 0.17
C SER A 258 -24.32 5.49 1.26
N ILE A 259 -25.03 4.68 2.02
CA ILE A 259 -25.88 5.17 3.12
C ILE A 259 -25.02 5.84 4.20
N GLY A 260 -23.91 5.21 4.62
CA GLY A 260 -22.97 5.77 5.59
C GLY A 260 -22.36 7.07 5.10
N GLY A 261 -21.82 7.07 3.88
CA GLY A 261 -21.19 8.24 3.29
C GLY A 261 -22.11 9.43 3.13
N PHE A 262 -23.40 9.23 2.78
CA PHE A 262 -24.37 10.32 2.76
C PHE A 262 -24.65 10.90 4.16
N LYS A 263 -24.68 10.05 5.18
CA LYS A 263 -24.84 10.49 6.56
C LYS A 263 -23.64 11.32 7.01
N ASP A 264 -22.43 10.79 6.77
CA ASP A 264 -21.18 11.45 7.17
C ASP A 264 -20.98 12.76 6.40
N LEU A 265 -21.31 12.78 5.12
CA LEU A 265 -21.29 14.00 4.31
C LEU A 265 -22.19 15.10 4.89
N ARG A 266 -23.41 14.75 5.34
CA ARG A 266 -24.32 15.73 5.98
C ARG A 266 -23.72 16.26 7.28
N VAL A 267 -23.14 15.40 8.11
CA VAL A 267 -22.48 15.80 9.38
C VAL A 267 -21.28 16.70 9.08
N MET A 268 -20.45 16.33 8.12
CA MET A 268 -19.30 17.13 7.68
C MET A 268 -19.74 18.51 7.17
N MET A 269 -20.76 18.57 6.30
CA MET A 269 -21.27 19.83 5.77
C MET A 269 -21.87 20.73 6.86
N SER A 270 -22.49 20.15 7.90
CA SER A 270 -22.97 20.90 9.06
C SER A 270 -21.80 21.46 9.87
N LYS A 271 -20.80 20.64 10.20
CA LYS A 271 -19.60 21.09 10.92
C LYS A 271 -18.84 22.17 10.15
N LEU A 272 -18.69 22.03 8.85
CA LEU A 272 -18.03 23.04 8.01
C LEU A 272 -18.70 24.42 8.04
N LYS A 273 -20.00 24.52 8.42
CA LYS A 273 -20.71 25.78 8.59
C LYS A 273 -20.56 26.41 9.98
N THR A 274 -20.32 25.57 10.99
CA THR A 274 -20.35 25.97 12.41
C THR A 274 -18.97 26.03 13.05
N ASP A 275 -18.04 25.22 12.59
CA ASP A 275 -16.73 25.12 13.23
C ASP A 275 -15.82 26.30 12.85
N TYR A 276 -15.13 26.83 13.84
CA TYR A 276 -14.08 27.83 13.65
C TYR A 276 -12.97 27.22 12.80
N ARG A 277 -12.54 27.95 11.78
CA ARG A 277 -11.43 27.55 10.91
C ARG A 277 -10.21 28.40 11.24
N ASP A 278 -9.15 27.77 11.67
CA ASP A 278 -7.86 28.40 11.67
C ASP A 278 -7.32 28.43 10.23
N HIS A 279 -7.35 29.62 9.64
CA HIS A 279 -6.86 29.84 8.29
C HIS A 279 -5.34 30.01 8.24
N GLY A 280 -4.66 30.08 9.39
CA GLY A 280 -3.21 30.15 9.51
C GLY A 280 -2.54 28.78 9.55
N ASP A 281 -3.30 27.73 9.87
CA ASP A 281 -2.82 26.37 9.87
C ASP A 281 -2.86 25.80 8.45
N ASP A 282 -1.67 25.66 7.84
CA ASP A 282 -1.47 25.07 6.51
C ASP A 282 -1.02 23.59 6.58
N GLY A 283 -0.99 23.01 7.78
CA GLY A 283 -0.50 21.66 8.03
C GLY A 283 1.02 21.52 8.09
N TRP A 284 1.75 22.64 8.09
CA TRP A 284 3.20 22.60 8.28
C TRP A 284 3.54 22.37 9.75
N VAL A 285 4.32 21.33 10.03
CA VAL A 285 4.78 21.00 11.38
C VAL A 285 6.23 21.44 11.50
N ALA A 286 6.48 22.39 12.41
CA ALA A 286 7.84 22.74 12.76
C ALA A 286 8.52 21.53 13.40
N ASP A 287 9.76 21.21 12.97
CA ASP A 287 10.58 20.23 13.67
C ASP A 287 10.66 20.62 15.15
N GLN A 288 10.02 19.85 16.00
CA GLN A 288 10.21 19.91 17.44
C GLN A 288 11.50 19.15 17.71
N SER A 289 12.64 19.83 17.49
CA SER A 289 13.98 19.35 17.87
C SER A 289 14.12 19.24 19.38
#